data_4c38e59eba8d9c980c619ee0d72f02c6
#
_entry.id   4c38e59eba8d9c980c619ee0d72f02c6
#
_cell.length_a   1.000
_cell.length_b   1.000
_cell.length_c   1.000
_cell.angle_alpha   90.00
_cell.angle_beta   90.00
_cell.angle_gamma   90.00
#
_symmetry.space_group_name_H-M   'P 1'
#
loop_
_entity.id
_entity.type
_entity.pdbx_description
1 polymer ?
#
loop_
_entity_poly.entity_id
_entity_poly.type
_entity_poly.pdbx_seq_one_letter_code
_entity_poly.pdbx_strand_id
1 'polypeptide(L)'
;LSLAALFTPGVFPVAMRDMHTDLVPGYFESAAVITTLVLLGQVLELRARSQTSSAIKELLRLAPETATVVKADGIEDVIDLRHVHVGQILRVKANEKVPTDGVITNGETSIDESMVTGESMPVEKHVGNKVIGGTINGNRPFLMRAEKVGSETLLAQIVKMVGDAQR
;
A
#
# COMPACT_ATOMS: atom_id res chain seq x y z
N LEU A 1 33.08 -25.61 17.69
CA LEU A 1 34.50 -25.89 17.89
C LEU A 1 35.17 -24.83 18.76
N SER A 2 35.12 -23.52 18.42
CA SER A 2 35.79 -22.44 19.17
C SER A 2 35.35 -22.34 20.64
N LEU A 3 34.06 -22.56 20.94
CA LEU A 3 33.56 -22.62 22.33
C LEU A 3 34.11 -23.82 23.09
N ALA A 4 34.17 -25.00 22.47
CA ALA A 4 34.77 -26.19 23.08
C ALA A 4 36.28 -26.00 23.32
N ALA A 5 36.99 -25.36 22.39
CA ALA A 5 38.41 -25.04 22.52
C ALA A 5 38.71 -24.09 23.70
N LEU A 6 37.79 -23.19 24.02
CA LEU A 6 37.92 -22.26 25.15
C LEU A 6 37.84 -22.98 26.52
N PHE A 7 36.92 -23.95 26.64
CA PHE A 7 36.68 -24.64 27.92
C PHE A 7 37.51 -25.94 28.11
N THR A 8 37.91 -26.60 27.01
CA THR A 8 38.62 -27.85 27.02
C THR A 8 39.76 -27.88 26.00
N PRO A 9 40.77 -26.97 26.11
CA PRO A 9 41.86 -26.89 25.14
C PRO A 9 42.68 -28.17 25.03
N GLY A 10 42.79 -28.94 26.13
CA GLY A 10 43.57 -30.18 26.20
C GLY A 10 43.06 -31.35 25.33
N VAL A 11 41.81 -31.28 24.85
CA VAL A 11 41.20 -32.31 23.99
C VAL A 11 41.64 -32.18 22.52
N PHE A 12 42.16 -31.01 22.13
CA PHE A 12 42.56 -30.75 20.73
C PHE A 12 44.00 -31.20 20.46
N PRO A 13 44.28 -31.80 19.27
CA PRO A 13 45.63 -32.19 18.87
C PRO A 13 46.62 -31.02 18.89
N VAL A 14 47.86 -31.28 19.24
CA VAL A 14 48.94 -30.25 19.28
C VAL A 14 49.08 -29.51 17.93
N ALA A 15 48.82 -30.19 16.82
CA ALA A 15 48.86 -29.59 15.49
C ALA A 15 47.78 -28.48 15.24
N MET A 16 46.77 -28.36 16.11
CA MET A 16 45.71 -27.34 16.04
C MET A 16 45.96 -26.20 17.03
N ARG A 17 47.06 -26.23 17.79
CA ARG A 17 47.41 -25.18 18.74
C ARG A 17 48.43 -24.20 18.14
N ASP A 18 48.32 -22.97 18.55
CA ASP A 18 49.29 -21.94 18.19
C ASP A 18 50.62 -22.22 18.89
N MET A 19 51.74 -22.16 18.14
CA MET A 19 53.08 -22.48 18.62
C MET A 19 53.59 -21.55 19.74
N HIS A 20 53.04 -20.35 19.85
CA HIS A 20 53.49 -19.35 20.82
C HIS A 20 52.61 -19.28 22.06
N THR A 21 51.31 -19.57 21.92
CA THR A 21 50.32 -19.42 23.01
C THR A 21 49.82 -20.75 23.56
N ASP A 22 50.11 -21.88 22.90
CA ASP A 22 49.59 -23.23 23.18
C ASP A 22 48.04 -23.28 23.23
N LEU A 23 47.37 -22.26 22.68
CA LEU A 23 45.92 -22.13 22.61
C LEU A 23 45.43 -22.51 21.23
N VAL A 24 44.21 -23.05 21.17
CA VAL A 24 43.52 -23.26 19.88
C VAL A 24 42.97 -21.93 19.41
N PRO A 25 43.29 -21.46 18.15
CA PRO A 25 42.79 -20.20 17.64
C PRO A 25 41.27 -20.18 17.67
N GLY A 26 40.70 -19.19 18.33
CA GLY A 26 39.27 -18.98 18.40
C GLY A 26 38.82 -18.09 17.24
N TYR A 27 37.95 -18.59 16.37
CA TYR A 27 37.38 -17.82 15.23
C TYR A 27 36.20 -16.96 15.67
N PHE A 28 36.23 -16.45 16.90
CA PHE A 28 35.13 -15.62 17.43
C PHE A 28 34.97 -14.32 16.70
N GLU A 29 36.07 -13.68 16.30
CA GLU A 29 36.03 -12.43 15.52
C GLU A 29 35.35 -12.63 14.16
N SER A 30 35.77 -13.66 13.43
CA SER A 30 35.18 -14.00 12.14
C SER A 30 33.70 -14.38 12.30
N ALA A 31 33.36 -15.15 13.32
CA ALA A 31 31.97 -15.52 13.61
C ALA A 31 31.12 -14.28 13.95
N ALA A 32 31.66 -13.37 14.75
CA ALA A 32 30.96 -12.12 15.10
C ALA A 32 30.73 -11.22 13.88
N VAL A 33 31.75 -11.05 13.02
CA VAL A 33 31.64 -10.26 11.79
C VAL A 33 30.59 -10.86 10.86
N ILE A 34 30.64 -12.17 10.60
CA ILE A 34 29.69 -12.86 9.71
C ILE A 34 28.27 -12.72 10.27
N THR A 35 28.07 -13.00 11.56
CA THR A 35 26.75 -12.90 12.19
C THR A 35 26.21 -11.46 12.12
N THR A 36 27.05 -10.47 12.38
CA THR A 36 26.67 -9.07 12.32
C THR A 36 26.27 -8.65 10.90
N LEU A 37 27.04 -9.07 9.89
CA LEU A 37 26.72 -8.78 8.49
C LEU A 37 25.43 -9.45 8.03
N VAL A 38 25.18 -10.70 8.43
CA VAL A 38 23.93 -11.41 8.12
C VAL A 38 22.74 -10.71 8.77
N LEU A 39 22.84 -10.36 10.06
CA LEU A 39 21.78 -9.63 10.76
C LEU A 39 21.55 -8.24 10.16
N LEU A 40 22.60 -7.54 9.80
CA LEU A 40 22.50 -6.24 9.11
C LEU A 40 21.78 -6.40 7.78
N GLY A 41 22.13 -7.40 6.98
CA GLY A 41 21.45 -7.72 5.72
C GLY A 41 19.96 -7.98 5.91
N GLN A 42 19.59 -8.77 6.92
CA GLN A 42 18.18 -9.03 7.25
C GLN A 42 17.42 -7.76 7.68
N VAL A 43 18.05 -6.90 8.49
CA VAL A 43 17.44 -5.63 8.90
C VAL A 43 17.21 -4.71 7.70
N LEU A 44 18.18 -4.62 6.78
CA LEU A 44 18.04 -3.82 5.56
C LEU A 44 16.95 -4.38 4.65
N GLU A 45 16.87 -5.70 4.48
CA GLU A 45 15.81 -6.35 3.71
C GLU A 45 14.43 -6.07 4.30
N LEU A 46 14.26 -6.25 5.62
CA LEU A 46 12.98 -5.96 6.30
C LEU A 46 12.59 -4.48 6.17
N ARG A 47 13.54 -3.56 6.27
CA ARG A 47 13.28 -2.13 6.06
C ARG A 47 12.85 -1.82 4.62
N ALA A 48 13.51 -2.39 3.63
CA ALA A 48 13.15 -2.21 2.23
C ALA A 48 11.73 -2.73 1.95
N ARG A 49 11.37 -3.90 2.45
CA ARG A 49 10.02 -4.47 2.34
C ARG A 49 8.95 -3.61 3.03
N SER A 50 9.26 -3.01 4.19
CA SER A 50 8.30 -2.18 4.93
C SER A 50 7.96 -0.86 4.22
N GLN A 51 8.89 -0.26 3.51
CA GLN A 51 8.65 0.97 2.75
C GLN A 51 7.67 0.75 1.59
N THR A 52 7.76 -0.39 0.92
CA THR A 52 6.86 -0.71 -0.20
C THR A 52 5.43 -0.98 0.28
N SER A 53 5.27 -1.61 1.44
CA SER A 53 3.95 -1.78 2.09
C SER A 53 3.29 -0.45 2.49
N SER A 54 4.08 0.58 2.78
CA SER A 54 3.58 1.92 3.10
C SER A 54 2.94 2.61 1.89
N ALA A 55 3.54 2.52 0.71
CA ALA A 55 3.00 3.10 -0.51
C ALA A 55 1.63 2.50 -0.89
N ILE A 56 1.46 1.19 -0.73
CA ILE A 56 0.15 0.54 -0.96
C ILE A 56 -0.91 1.06 0.02
N LYS A 57 -0.55 1.26 1.30
CA LYS A 57 -1.47 1.83 2.29
C LYS A 57 -1.88 3.26 1.96
N GLU A 58 -0.99 4.05 1.38
CA GLU A 58 -1.32 5.41 0.91
C GLU A 58 -2.31 5.38 -0.26
N LEU A 59 -2.14 4.48 -1.21
CA LEU A 59 -3.11 4.29 -2.29
C LEU A 59 -4.50 3.90 -1.77
N LEU A 60 -4.58 3.03 -0.76
CA LEU A 60 -5.86 2.67 -0.13
C LEU A 60 -6.54 3.85 0.60
N ARG A 61 -5.77 4.83 1.08
CA ARG A 61 -6.31 6.05 1.70
C ARG A 61 -6.88 7.06 0.69
N LEU A 62 -6.71 6.82 -0.61
CA LEU A 62 -7.31 7.68 -1.65
C LEU A 62 -8.82 7.54 -1.69
N ALA A 63 -9.37 6.35 -1.49
CA ALA A 63 -10.81 6.17 -1.37
C ALA A 63 -11.35 6.83 -0.09
N PRO A 64 -12.49 7.51 -0.13
CA PRO A 64 -13.15 8.03 1.08
C PRO A 64 -13.72 6.86 1.91
N GLU A 65 -13.97 7.10 3.20
CA GLU A 65 -14.57 6.10 4.08
C GLU A 65 -16.09 6.03 3.95
N THR A 66 -16.71 7.13 3.50
CA THR A 66 -18.17 7.27 3.39
C THR A 66 -18.59 7.77 2.01
N ALA A 67 -19.86 7.55 1.66
CA ALA A 67 -20.50 8.08 0.48
C ALA A 67 -21.88 8.64 0.80
N THR A 68 -22.30 9.70 0.09
CA THR A 68 -23.64 10.26 0.22
C THR A 68 -24.54 9.64 -0.85
N VAL A 69 -25.46 8.77 -0.42
CA VAL A 69 -26.46 8.13 -1.29
C VAL A 69 -27.70 9.03 -1.40
N VAL A 70 -28.20 9.20 -2.61
CA VAL A 70 -29.46 9.90 -2.87
C VAL A 70 -30.56 8.86 -3.10
N LYS A 71 -31.54 8.81 -2.21
CA LYS A 71 -32.71 7.90 -2.29
C LYS A 71 -33.72 8.39 -3.33
N ALA A 72 -34.65 7.53 -3.71
CA ALA A 72 -35.70 7.84 -4.69
C ALA A 72 -36.62 9.01 -4.27
N ASP A 73 -36.74 9.26 -2.98
CA ASP A 73 -37.48 10.38 -2.38
C ASP A 73 -36.68 11.69 -2.34
N GLY A 74 -35.44 11.66 -2.83
CA GLY A 74 -34.53 12.81 -2.81
C GLY A 74 -33.78 13.01 -1.48
N ILE A 75 -34.01 12.16 -0.49
CA ILE A 75 -33.31 12.23 0.79
C ILE A 75 -31.88 11.74 0.61
N GLU A 76 -30.94 12.49 1.19
CA GLU A 76 -29.53 12.15 1.21
C GLU A 76 -29.18 11.43 2.51
N ASP A 77 -28.47 10.31 2.41
CA ASP A 77 -28.02 9.51 3.51
C ASP A 77 -26.51 9.24 3.40
N VAL A 78 -25.76 9.48 4.47
CA VAL A 78 -24.32 9.24 4.49
C VAL A 78 -24.10 7.83 5.04
N ILE A 79 -23.54 6.96 4.20
CA ILE A 79 -23.26 5.58 4.54
C ILE A 79 -21.79 5.25 4.41
N ASP A 80 -21.34 4.19 5.09
CA ASP A 80 -20.00 3.63 4.88
C ASP A 80 -19.85 3.14 3.42
N LEU A 81 -18.71 3.43 2.80
CA LEU A 81 -18.44 3.06 1.41
C LEU A 81 -18.64 1.55 1.15
N ARG A 82 -18.41 0.71 2.15
CA ARG A 82 -18.59 -0.74 2.05
C ARG A 82 -20.06 -1.17 1.84
N HIS A 83 -21.00 -0.29 2.14
CA HIS A 83 -22.43 -0.52 1.97
C HIS A 83 -23.00 0.09 0.68
N VAL A 84 -22.15 0.67 -0.15
CA VAL A 84 -22.56 1.17 -1.47
C VAL A 84 -22.72 0.00 -2.43
N HIS A 85 -23.84 -0.03 -3.15
CA HIS A 85 -24.16 -1.05 -4.14
C HIS A 85 -24.18 -0.46 -5.57
N VAL A 86 -23.88 -1.32 -6.53
CA VAL A 86 -23.99 -1.00 -7.95
C VAL A 86 -25.41 -0.50 -8.29
N GLY A 87 -25.50 0.56 -9.07
CA GLY A 87 -26.77 1.18 -9.48
C GLY A 87 -27.27 2.29 -8.56
N GLN A 88 -26.74 2.44 -7.35
CA GLN A 88 -27.11 3.55 -6.46
C GLN A 88 -26.66 4.91 -7.02
N ILE A 89 -27.49 5.93 -6.76
CA ILE A 89 -27.14 7.33 -7.08
C ILE A 89 -26.40 7.94 -5.89
N LEU A 90 -25.21 8.46 -6.16
CA LEU A 90 -24.35 9.07 -5.17
C LEU A 90 -24.19 10.56 -5.49
N ARG A 91 -24.21 11.42 -4.46
CA ARG A 91 -23.82 12.81 -4.57
C ARG A 91 -22.35 12.97 -4.20
N VAL A 92 -21.60 13.65 -5.06
CA VAL A 92 -20.24 14.08 -4.80
C VAL A 92 -20.24 15.58 -4.70
N LYS A 93 -19.90 16.13 -3.53
CA LYS A 93 -19.84 17.57 -3.29
C LYS A 93 -18.55 18.16 -3.84
N ALA A 94 -18.49 19.48 -3.89
CA ALA A 94 -17.27 20.20 -4.29
C ALA A 94 -16.08 19.81 -3.38
N ASN A 95 -14.93 19.59 -3.98
CA ASN A 95 -13.68 19.20 -3.32
C ASN A 95 -13.74 17.86 -2.55
N GLU A 96 -14.79 17.07 -2.74
CA GLU A 96 -14.85 15.71 -2.19
C GLU A 96 -14.18 14.70 -3.11
N LYS A 97 -13.75 13.61 -2.53
CA LYS A 97 -13.28 12.44 -3.29
C LYS A 97 -14.44 11.69 -3.89
N VAL A 98 -14.28 11.25 -5.13
CA VAL A 98 -15.23 10.36 -5.80
C VAL A 98 -15.25 9.01 -5.06
N PRO A 99 -16.42 8.53 -4.57
CA PRO A 99 -16.46 7.38 -3.68
C PRO A 99 -16.16 6.05 -4.38
N THR A 100 -16.59 5.89 -5.64
CA THR A 100 -16.47 4.64 -6.38
C THR A 100 -16.46 4.90 -7.88
N ASP A 101 -16.16 3.88 -8.68
CA ASP A 101 -16.24 4.06 -10.14
C ASP A 101 -17.70 4.11 -10.60
N GLY A 102 -17.97 5.00 -11.55
CA GLY A 102 -19.33 5.15 -12.05
C GLY A 102 -19.45 6.12 -13.21
N VAL A 103 -20.67 6.58 -13.45
CA VAL A 103 -21.01 7.49 -14.55
C VAL A 103 -21.80 8.67 -14.01
N ILE A 104 -21.48 9.88 -14.47
CA ILE A 104 -22.21 11.11 -14.11
C ILE A 104 -23.63 11.04 -14.68
N THR A 105 -24.62 11.22 -13.82
CA THR A 105 -26.05 11.22 -14.19
C THR A 105 -26.65 12.63 -14.21
N ASN A 106 -26.07 13.56 -13.43
CA ASN A 106 -26.51 14.94 -13.39
C ASN A 106 -25.35 15.85 -12.96
N GLY A 107 -25.29 17.03 -13.55
CA GLY A 107 -24.25 18.03 -13.29
C GLY A 107 -23.07 17.93 -14.24
N GLU A 108 -22.16 18.87 -14.08
CA GLU A 108 -20.86 18.95 -14.77
C GLU A 108 -19.81 19.44 -13.80
N THR A 109 -18.59 18.98 -13.94
CA THR A 109 -17.48 19.34 -13.05
C THR A 109 -16.14 19.11 -13.72
N SER A 110 -15.07 19.60 -13.11
CA SER A 110 -13.70 19.18 -13.42
C SER A 110 -13.22 18.21 -12.36
N ILE A 111 -12.55 17.13 -12.75
CA ILE A 111 -12.04 16.11 -11.83
C ILE A 111 -10.52 16.03 -11.97
N ASP A 112 -9.84 16.09 -10.84
CA ASP A 112 -8.41 15.80 -10.77
C ASP A 112 -8.21 14.28 -10.75
N GLU A 113 -7.77 13.75 -11.89
CA GLU A 113 -7.45 12.33 -12.10
C GLU A 113 -5.93 12.04 -12.02
N SER A 114 -5.13 13.02 -11.59
CA SER A 114 -3.65 12.93 -11.58
C SER A 114 -3.10 11.72 -10.83
N MET A 115 -3.79 11.28 -9.79
CA MET A 115 -3.43 10.09 -9.02
C MET A 115 -3.50 8.78 -9.83
N VAL A 116 -4.27 8.77 -10.91
CA VAL A 116 -4.46 7.57 -11.76
C VAL A 116 -3.76 7.74 -13.10
N THR A 117 -3.86 8.94 -13.71
CA THR A 117 -3.34 9.21 -15.05
C THR A 117 -1.92 9.76 -15.04
N GLY A 118 -1.49 10.37 -13.94
CA GLY A 118 -0.22 11.12 -13.83
C GLY A 118 -0.27 12.52 -14.46
N GLU A 119 -1.39 12.92 -15.06
CA GLU A 119 -1.57 14.25 -15.66
C GLU A 119 -2.12 15.22 -14.62
N SER A 120 -1.44 16.35 -14.42
CA SER A 120 -1.79 17.33 -13.37
C SER A 120 -2.93 18.27 -13.74
N MET A 121 -3.46 18.20 -14.96
CA MET A 121 -4.57 19.07 -15.37
C MET A 121 -5.91 18.39 -15.08
N PRO A 122 -6.85 19.07 -14.36
CA PRO A 122 -8.19 18.55 -14.15
C PRO A 122 -8.92 18.34 -15.48
N VAL A 123 -9.68 17.25 -15.58
CA VAL A 123 -10.43 16.87 -16.78
C VAL A 123 -11.89 17.27 -16.62
N GLU A 124 -12.42 18.02 -17.58
CA GLU A 124 -13.85 18.38 -17.62
C GLU A 124 -14.70 17.13 -17.85
N LYS A 125 -15.73 16.95 -17.03
CA LYS A 125 -16.65 15.82 -17.05
C LYS A 125 -18.09 16.30 -17.09
N HIS A 126 -18.86 15.65 -17.96
CA HIS A 126 -20.27 15.93 -18.20
C HIS A 126 -21.11 14.67 -17.98
N VAL A 127 -22.44 14.83 -18.03
CA VAL A 127 -23.36 13.69 -17.95
C VAL A 127 -23.00 12.62 -18.99
N GLY A 128 -22.96 11.38 -18.56
CA GLY A 128 -22.52 10.22 -19.35
C GLY A 128 -21.03 9.93 -19.31
N ASN A 129 -20.19 10.82 -18.78
CA ASN A 129 -18.77 10.54 -18.63
C ASN A 129 -18.51 9.63 -17.43
N LYS A 130 -17.51 8.78 -17.57
CA LYS A 130 -17.02 7.90 -16.49
C LYS A 130 -16.17 8.70 -15.49
N VAL A 131 -16.33 8.35 -14.22
CA VAL A 131 -15.54 8.85 -13.10
C VAL A 131 -14.91 7.68 -12.34
N ILE A 132 -13.73 7.91 -11.77
CA ILE A 132 -12.93 6.91 -11.10
C ILE A 132 -12.92 7.19 -9.60
N GLY A 133 -13.15 6.15 -8.80
CA GLY A 133 -13.08 6.22 -7.34
C GLY A 133 -11.70 6.64 -6.83
N GLY A 134 -11.67 7.52 -5.82
CA GLY A 134 -10.44 8.06 -5.25
C GLY A 134 -9.93 9.34 -5.92
N THR A 135 -10.46 9.74 -7.09
CA THR A 135 -10.16 11.03 -7.73
C THR A 135 -10.82 12.18 -6.97
N ILE A 136 -10.37 13.41 -7.19
CA ILE A 136 -10.87 14.59 -6.45
C ILE A 136 -11.78 15.41 -7.34
N ASN A 137 -13.01 15.60 -6.88
CA ASN A 137 -13.96 16.51 -7.56
C ASN A 137 -13.51 17.97 -7.41
N GLY A 138 -13.69 18.75 -8.44
CA GLY A 138 -13.46 20.19 -8.44
C GLY A 138 -14.53 20.96 -7.63
N ASN A 139 -14.87 22.13 -8.12
CA ASN A 139 -15.68 23.11 -7.36
C ASN A 139 -17.19 22.96 -7.55
N ARG A 140 -17.67 22.02 -8.39
CA ARG A 140 -19.10 21.84 -8.66
C ARG A 140 -19.58 20.46 -8.19
N PRO A 141 -20.69 20.39 -7.45
CA PRO A 141 -21.27 19.10 -7.08
C PRO A 141 -21.91 18.41 -8.29
N PHE A 142 -21.91 17.08 -8.27
CA PHE A 142 -22.58 16.27 -9.31
C PHE A 142 -23.24 15.03 -8.71
N LEU A 143 -24.12 14.40 -9.48
CA LEU A 143 -24.66 13.09 -9.17
C LEU A 143 -24.05 12.05 -10.10
N MET A 144 -23.74 10.89 -9.54
CA MET A 144 -23.23 9.76 -10.29
C MET A 144 -24.01 8.48 -9.95
N ARG A 145 -24.03 7.54 -10.88
CA ARG A 145 -24.48 6.17 -10.62
C ARG A 145 -23.26 5.29 -10.43
N ALA A 146 -23.22 4.55 -9.31
CA ALA A 146 -22.17 3.58 -9.04
C ALA A 146 -22.24 2.43 -10.05
N GLU A 147 -21.12 2.12 -10.71
CA GLU A 147 -21.00 1.00 -11.66
C GLU A 147 -20.11 -0.14 -11.13
N LYS A 148 -19.04 0.22 -10.38
CA LYS A 148 -18.14 -0.75 -9.76
C LYS A 148 -17.90 -0.35 -8.31
N VAL A 149 -17.96 -1.32 -7.41
CA VAL A 149 -17.83 -1.09 -5.97
C VAL A 149 -16.82 -2.07 -5.36
N GLY A 150 -16.25 -1.71 -4.22
CA GLY A 150 -15.35 -2.56 -3.45
C GLY A 150 -14.13 -3.03 -4.24
N SER A 151 -13.94 -4.34 -4.36
CA SER A 151 -12.79 -4.94 -5.06
C SER A 151 -12.81 -4.80 -6.59
N GLU A 152 -13.94 -4.38 -7.17
CA GLU A 152 -14.08 -4.23 -8.63
C GLU A 152 -13.67 -2.84 -9.12
N THR A 153 -13.44 -1.88 -8.22
CA THR A 153 -12.98 -0.54 -8.59
C THR A 153 -11.58 -0.59 -9.18
N LEU A 154 -11.27 0.36 -10.07
CA LEU A 154 -9.96 0.47 -10.70
C LEU A 154 -8.84 0.60 -9.66
N LEU A 155 -9.06 1.42 -8.64
CA LEU A 155 -8.09 1.60 -7.55
C LEU A 155 -7.82 0.29 -6.80
N ALA A 156 -8.85 -0.48 -6.47
CA ALA A 156 -8.70 -1.78 -5.79
C ALA A 156 -7.96 -2.80 -6.66
N GLN A 157 -8.20 -2.80 -7.98
CA GLN A 157 -7.48 -3.65 -8.92
C GLN A 157 -6.00 -3.29 -9.02
N ILE A 158 -5.65 -1.99 -9.08
CA ILE A 158 -4.26 -1.54 -9.07
C ILE A 158 -3.55 -1.99 -7.80
N VAL A 159 -4.16 -1.77 -6.63
CA VAL A 159 -3.60 -2.19 -5.34
C VAL A 159 -3.36 -3.69 -5.28
N LYS A 160 -4.30 -4.49 -5.80
CA LYS A 160 -4.16 -5.95 -5.89
C LYS A 160 -3.00 -6.35 -6.79
N MET A 161 -2.91 -5.79 -8.01
CA MET A 161 -1.82 -6.09 -8.94
C MET A 161 -0.44 -5.75 -8.36
N VAL A 162 -0.29 -4.60 -7.71
CA VAL A 162 0.96 -4.22 -7.04
C VAL A 162 1.28 -5.16 -5.87
N GLY A 163 0.27 -5.56 -5.09
CA GLY A 163 0.43 -6.51 -4.00
C GLY A 163 0.85 -7.91 -4.46
N ASP A 164 0.31 -8.38 -5.59
CA ASP A 164 0.65 -9.69 -6.17
C ASP A 164 2.05 -9.71 -6.79
N ALA A 165 2.51 -8.57 -7.37
CA ALA A 165 3.84 -8.44 -7.94
C ALA A 165 4.99 -8.44 -6.90
N GLN A 166 4.66 -8.31 -5.61
CA GLN A 166 5.63 -8.24 -4.50
C GLN A 166 5.79 -9.56 -3.73
N ARG A 167 5.10 -10.60 -4.14
CA ARG A 167 5.23 -11.96 -3.57
C ARG A 167 6.20 -12.80 -4.35
#